data_82254d20487628b39f858d24bbcddd9f
#
_entry.id   82254d20487628b39f858d24bbcddd9f
#
_cell.length_a   1.000
_cell.length_b   1.000
_cell.length_c   1.000
_cell.angle_alpha   90.00
_cell.angle_beta   90.00
_cell.angle_gamma   90.00
#
_symmetry.space_group_name_H-M   'P 1'
#
loop_
_entity.id
_entity.type
_entity.pdbx_description
1 polymer ?
#
loop_
_entity_poly.entity_id
_entity_poly.type
_entity_poly.pdbx_seq_one_letter_code
_entity_poly.pdbx_strand_id
1 'polypeptide(L)'
;MKKLAALFFLSFSVIAAPKDELSQRLQLTDGFSADFSQQLISPEGEMLTEGEGKVEIARPSLFRWTTTSPDENVLVSDGESLWYYSPFIEQVSIYWQEQATEQTPFVLLTRNRASDWENYKVSQQGDVFTLVPTAVDTNKGQFKLEIDGKGAVKGFSVIEQDGQKSTFKFNNIKLAKPSADRFTFTIPEGVEVDDQRN
;
A
#
# COMPACT_ATOMS: atom_id res chain seq x y z
N MET A 1 -7.75 50.13 43.54
CA MET A 1 -6.92 49.82 42.39
C MET A 1 -6.95 48.29 42.23
N LYS A 2 -7.81 47.80 41.31
CA LYS A 2 -7.97 46.36 41.07
C LYS A 2 -7.05 45.99 39.90
N LYS A 3 -6.03 45.18 40.17
CA LYS A 3 -5.14 44.61 39.11
C LYS A 3 -5.83 43.41 38.47
N LEU A 4 -6.19 43.56 37.19
CA LEU A 4 -6.72 42.47 36.37
C LEU A 4 -5.53 41.68 35.84
N ALA A 5 -5.37 40.44 36.32
CA ALA A 5 -4.37 39.51 35.82
C ALA A 5 -4.98 38.82 34.57
N ALA A 6 -4.46 39.12 33.40
CA ALA A 6 -4.82 38.41 32.18
C ALA A 6 -4.07 37.06 32.13
N LEU A 7 -4.80 35.96 32.25
CA LEU A 7 -4.27 34.62 32.06
C LEU A 7 -4.18 34.35 30.55
N PHE A 8 -2.96 34.34 30.02
CA PHE A 8 -2.69 33.89 28.65
C PHE A 8 -2.71 32.35 28.62
N PHE A 9 -3.74 31.76 28.06
CA PHE A 9 -3.77 30.34 27.70
C PHE A 9 -2.92 30.12 26.45
N LEU A 10 -1.71 29.64 26.61
CA LEU A 10 -0.90 29.08 25.52
C LEU A 10 -1.50 27.74 25.11
N SER A 11 -2.26 27.72 24.03
CA SER A 11 -2.71 26.49 23.39
C SER A 11 -1.51 25.83 22.72
N PHE A 12 -0.93 24.81 23.36
CA PHE A 12 0.02 23.91 22.71
C PHE A 12 -0.77 23.03 21.75
N SER A 13 -0.63 23.29 20.46
CA SER A 13 -1.06 22.33 19.43
C SER A 13 -0.14 21.11 19.54
N VAL A 14 -0.65 20.00 20.04
CA VAL A 14 0.02 18.70 19.98
C VAL A 14 0.01 18.30 18.50
N ILE A 15 1.15 18.42 17.84
CA ILE A 15 1.33 17.87 16.50
C ILE A 15 1.46 16.36 16.69
N ALA A 16 0.53 15.59 16.14
CA ALA A 16 0.61 14.13 16.13
C ALA A 16 1.92 13.68 15.47
N ALA A 17 2.52 12.59 15.98
CA ALA A 17 3.70 12.04 15.33
C ALA A 17 3.33 11.59 13.90
N PRO A 18 4.23 11.71 12.91
CA PRO A 18 3.93 11.35 11.51
C PRO A 18 3.37 9.94 11.34
N LYS A 19 3.81 9.01 12.17
CA LYS A 19 3.32 7.63 12.22
C LYS A 19 1.85 7.55 12.64
N ASP A 20 1.46 8.32 13.66
CA ASP A 20 0.10 8.33 14.18
C ASP A 20 -0.85 9.01 13.18
N GLU A 21 -0.40 10.12 12.58
CA GLU A 21 -1.14 10.82 11.54
C GLU A 21 -1.39 9.92 10.31
N LEU A 22 -0.39 9.17 9.86
CA LEU A 22 -0.54 8.21 8.77
C LEU A 22 -1.55 7.12 9.11
N SER A 23 -1.43 6.52 10.30
CA SER A 23 -2.37 5.50 10.77
C SER A 23 -3.80 6.03 10.85
N GLN A 24 -3.99 7.25 11.35
CA GLN A 24 -5.30 7.91 11.43
C GLN A 24 -5.89 8.13 10.03
N ARG A 25 -5.11 8.65 9.07
CA ARG A 25 -5.60 8.85 7.70
C ARG A 25 -6.01 7.55 7.02
N LEU A 26 -5.26 6.48 7.22
CA LEU A 26 -5.60 5.15 6.68
C LEU A 26 -6.89 4.58 7.32
N GLN A 27 -7.22 4.97 8.56
CA GLN A 27 -8.44 4.54 9.25
C GLN A 27 -9.71 5.30 8.81
N LEU A 28 -9.57 6.42 8.09
CA LEU A 28 -10.73 7.22 7.64
C LEU A 28 -11.61 6.47 6.63
N THR A 29 -11.12 5.40 6.02
CA THR A 29 -11.89 4.59 5.06
C THR A 29 -11.71 3.10 5.33
N ASP A 30 -12.78 2.33 5.17
CA ASP A 30 -12.74 0.86 5.27
C ASP A 30 -12.22 0.20 3.99
N GLY A 31 -11.99 0.97 2.94
CA GLY A 31 -11.49 0.49 1.67
C GLY A 31 -11.68 1.51 0.56
N PHE A 32 -11.16 1.17 -0.61
CA PHE A 32 -11.30 1.98 -1.81
C PHE A 32 -11.10 1.12 -3.07
N SER A 33 -11.51 1.67 -4.21
CA SER A 33 -11.09 1.19 -5.53
C SER A 33 -10.54 2.34 -6.35
N ALA A 34 -9.60 2.05 -7.24
CA ALA A 34 -8.99 3.02 -8.14
C ALA A 34 -8.44 2.35 -9.40
N ASP A 35 -8.26 3.14 -10.46
CA ASP A 35 -7.38 2.78 -11.55
C ASP A 35 -5.95 3.19 -11.15
N PHE A 36 -4.93 2.44 -11.57
CA PHE A 36 -3.55 2.81 -11.36
C PHE A 36 -2.77 2.90 -12.67
N SER A 37 -1.75 3.75 -12.66
CA SER A 37 -0.63 3.73 -13.59
C SER A 37 0.66 3.45 -12.82
N GLN A 38 1.53 2.62 -13.41
CA GLN A 38 2.82 2.23 -12.84
C GLN A 38 3.95 2.67 -13.76
N GLN A 39 5.07 3.09 -13.17
CA GLN A 39 6.33 3.32 -13.87
C GLN A 39 7.46 2.71 -13.06
N LEU A 40 8.31 1.94 -13.73
CA LEU A 40 9.58 1.43 -13.20
C LEU A 40 10.72 2.17 -13.87
N ILE A 41 11.58 2.79 -13.07
CA ILE A 41 12.70 3.61 -13.51
C ILE A 41 13.99 3.02 -12.93
N SER A 42 15.04 2.92 -13.78
CA SER A 42 16.37 2.48 -13.36
C SER A 42 17.06 3.49 -12.43
N PRO A 43 18.14 3.13 -11.75
CA PRO A 43 18.94 4.06 -10.97
C PRO A 43 19.49 5.25 -11.80
N GLU A 44 19.73 5.04 -13.09
CA GLU A 44 20.22 6.04 -14.04
C GLU A 44 19.12 6.99 -14.54
N GLY A 45 17.84 6.68 -14.21
CA GLY A 45 16.68 7.48 -14.60
C GLY A 45 16.02 7.04 -15.91
N GLU A 46 16.39 5.88 -16.44
CA GLU A 46 15.78 5.33 -17.65
C GLU A 46 14.44 4.64 -17.33
N MET A 47 13.44 4.82 -18.18
CA MET A 47 12.16 4.14 -18.10
C MET A 47 12.34 2.67 -18.51
N LEU A 48 12.14 1.75 -17.58
CA LEU A 48 12.25 0.30 -17.82
C LEU A 48 10.90 -0.31 -18.24
N THR A 49 9.83 0.07 -17.55
CA THR A 49 8.49 -0.48 -17.79
C THR A 49 7.44 0.54 -17.38
N GLU A 50 6.34 0.55 -18.14
CA GLU A 50 5.09 1.21 -17.77
C GLU A 50 3.98 0.16 -17.68
N GLY A 51 3.02 0.39 -16.81
CA GLY A 51 1.88 -0.50 -16.62
C GLY A 51 0.65 0.24 -16.15
N GLU A 52 -0.49 -0.41 -16.27
CA GLU A 52 -1.76 0.10 -15.79
C GLU A 52 -2.69 -1.02 -15.33
N GLY A 53 -3.69 -0.66 -14.55
CA GLY A 53 -4.65 -1.63 -14.06
C GLY A 53 -5.61 -1.05 -13.04
N LYS A 54 -6.13 -1.94 -12.20
CA LYS A 54 -7.12 -1.60 -11.16
C LYS A 54 -6.70 -2.17 -9.81
N VAL A 55 -6.99 -1.41 -8.77
CA VAL A 55 -6.81 -1.84 -7.38
C VAL A 55 -8.12 -1.72 -6.62
N GLU A 56 -8.41 -2.74 -5.82
CA GLU A 56 -9.53 -2.77 -4.89
C GLU A 56 -8.99 -3.22 -3.53
N ILE A 57 -9.30 -2.45 -2.49
CA ILE A 57 -8.84 -2.70 -1.12
C ILE A 57 -10.04 -2.67 -0.19
N ALA A 58 -10.16 -3.67 0.68
CA ALA A 58 -11.05 -3.65 1.83
C ALA A 58 -10.28 -4.05 3.08
N ARG A 59 -10.29 -3.17 4.07
CA ARG A 59 -9.59 -3.44 5.33
C ARG A 59 -10.40 -4.34 6.25
N PRO A 60 -9.73 -5.18 7.04
CA PRO A 60 -8.29 -5.47 7.00
C PRO A 60 -7.93 -6.54 5.95
N SER A 61 -6.77 -6.39 5.34
CA SER A 61 -6.03 -7.46 4.62
C SER A 61 -6.65 -8.00 3.31
N LEU A 62 -7.79 -7.46 2.84
CA LEU A 62 -8.40 -7.87 1.58
C LEU A 62 -7.94 -6.94 0.46
N PHE A 63 -7.49 -7.50 -0.64
CA PHE A 63 -7.18 -6.71 -1.82
C PHE A 63 -7.28 -7.52 -3.11
N ARG A 64 -7.52 -6.80 -4.20
CA ARG A 64 -7.41 -7.28 -5.56
C ARG A 64 -6.63 -6.28 -6.38
N TRP A 65 -5.58 -6.74 -7.01
CA TRP A 65 -4.74 -5.97 -7.91
C TRP A 65 -4.78 -6.63 -9.27
N THR A 66 -5.27 -5.93 -10.27
CA THR A 66 -5.38 -6.44 -11.64
C THR A 66 -4.55 -5.55 -12.55
N THR A 67 -3.46 -6.07 -13.07
CA THR A 67 -2.66 -5.42 -14.11
C THR A 67 -3.28 -5.77 -15.46
N THR A 68 -3.48 -4.76 -16.32
CA THR A 68 -4.06 -4.93 -17.65
C THR A 68 -3.04 -4.68 -18.76
N SER A 69 -1.93 -4.03 -18.45
CA SER A 69 -0.83 -3.73 -19.36
C SER A 69 0.48 -3.60 -18.56
N PRO A 70 1.66 -4.02 -19.10
CA PRO A 70 1.86 -4.66 -20.40
C PRO A 70 1.39 -6.11 -20.45
N ASP A 71 1.52 -6.86 -19.35
CA ASP A 71 1.10 -8.26 -19.23
C ASP A 71 -0.01 -8.39 -18.20
N GLU A 72 -1.10 -9.04 -18.59
CA GLU A 72 -2.22 -9.26 -17.68
C GLU A 72 -1.82 -10.16 -16.52
N ASN A 73 -2.12 -9.73 -15.31
CA ASN A 73 -2.02 -10.56 -14.13
C ASN A 73 -3.03 -10.13 -13.07
N VAL A 74 -3.34 -11.04 -12.17
CA VAL A 74 -4.28 -10.78 -11.08
C VAL A 74 -3.67 -11.28 -9.78
N LEU A 75 -3.60 -10.39 -8.80
CA LEU A 75 -3.20 -10.69 -7.44
C LEU A 75 -4.42 -10.49 -6.53
N VAL A 76 -4.84 -11.52 -5.82
CA VAL A 76 -6.01 -11.48 -4.92
C VAL A 76 -5.62 -11.97 -3.55
N SER A 77 -6.10 -11.29 -2.52
CA SER A 77 -6.00 -11.77 -1.15
C SER A 77 -7.34 -11.73 -0.44
N ASP A 78 -7.67 -12.83 0.23
CA ASP A 78 -8.83 -12.99 1.12
C ASP A 78 -8.49 -12.73 2.60
N GLY A 79 -7.25 -12.30 2.88
CA GLY A 79 -6.74 -12.05 4.24
C GLY A 79 -5.95 -13.21 4.84
N GLU A 80 -6.00 -14.39 4.26
CA GLU A 80 -5.25 -15.59 4.66
C GLU A 80 -4.30 -16.03 3.56
N SER A 81 -4.83 -16.21 2.36
CA SER A 81 -4.11 -16.63 1.17
C SER A 81 -3.95 -15.49 0.17
N LEU A 82 -2.92 -15.61 -0.63
CA LEU A 82 -2.60 -14.74 -1.75
C LEU A 82 -2.48 -15.59 -3.01
N TRP A 83 -3.32 -15.31 -4.00
CA TRP A 83 -3.28 -15.92 -5.32
C TRP A 83 -2.66 -14.94 -6.31
N TYR A 84 -1.62 -15.38 -7.00
CA TYR A 84 -1.06 -14.69 -8.16
C TYR A 84 -1.37 -15.50 -9.40
N TYR A 85 -2.19 -14.94 -10.28
CA TYR A 85 -2.57 -15.56 -11.54
C TYR A 85 -1.93 -14.82 -12.71
N SER A 86 -1.23 -15.54 -13.57
CA SER A 86 -0.69 -15.07 -14.84
C SER A 86 -1.36 -15.84 -15.98
N PRO A 87 -2.28 -15.21 -16.74
CA PRO A 87 -2.92 -15.84 -17.89
C PRO A 87 -1.93 -16.24 -18.98
N PHE A 88 -0.84 -15.46 -19.13
CA PHE A 88 0.16 -15.69 -20.18
C PHE A 88 0.87 -17.05 -20.07
N ILE A 89 1.15 -17.48 -18.84
CA ILE A 89 1.80 -18.77 -18.57
C ILE A 89 0.80 -19.82 -18.05
N GLU A 90 -0.49 -19.49 -18.00
CA GLU A 90 -1.58 -20.33 -17.50
C GLU A 90 -1.29 -20.93 -16.11
N GLN A 91 -0.73 -20.11 -15.20
CA GLN A 91 -0.32 -20.57 -13.87
C GLN A 91 -0.93 -19.71 -12.76
N VAL A 92 -1.33 -20.39 -11.67
CA VAL A 92 -1.68 -19.77 -10.39
C VAL A 92 -0.67 -20.18 -9.33
N SER A 93 -0.01 -19.21 -8.72
CA SER A 93 0.82 -19.43 -7.53
C SER A 93 0.05 -18.99 -6.28
N ILE A 94 0.09 -19.82 -5.21
CA ILE A 94 -0.65 -19.58 -3.97
C ILE A 94 0.35 -19.47 -2.82
N TYR A 95 0.22 -18.41 -2.01
CA TYR A 95 1.08 -18.12 -0.88
C TYR A 95 0.25 -17.88 0.38
N TRP A 96 0.85 -18.05 1.57
CA TRP A 96 0.32 -17.41 2.76
C TRP A 96 0.47 -15.90 2.63
N GLN A 97 -0.61 -15.14 2.81
CA GLN A 97 -0.57 -13.69 2.68
C GLN A 97 0.50 -13.07 3.58
N GLU A 98 0.63 -13.52 4.82
CA GLU A 98 1.58 -12.96 5.77
C GLU A 98 3.02 -13.08 5.26
N GLN A 99 3.41 -14.26 4.76
CA GLN A 99 4.75 -14.49 4.21
C GLN A 99 5.02 -13.70 2.93
N ALA A 100 4.06 -13.70 2.00
CA ALA A 100 4.21 -12.99 0.72
C ALA A 100 4.29 -11.47 0.89
N THR A 101 3.72 -10.95 1.97
CA THR A 101 3.57 -9.51 2.19
C THR A 101 4.57 -8.93 3.17
N GLU A 102 5.32 -9.76 3.89
CA GLU A 102 6.37 -9.29 4.81
C GLU A 102 7.42 -8.41 4.12
N GLN A 103 7.64 -8.63 2.83
CA GLN A 103 8.65 -7.91 2.06
C GLN A 103 8.11 -6.73 1.26
N THR A 104 6.78 -6.56 1.18
CA THR A 104 6.18 -5.47 0.40
C THR A 104 5.46 -4.45 1.28
N PRO A 105 5.89 -3.17 1.24
CA PRO A 105 5.23 -2.10 1.99
C PRO A 105 3.77 -1.85 1.57
N PHE A 106 3.35 -2.36 0.40
CA PHE A 106 1.96 -2.28 -0.07
C PHE A 106 0.95 -2.85 0.94
N VAL A 107 1.32 -3.89 1.68
CA VAL A 107 0.49 -4.48 2.75
C VAL A 107 0.12 -3.47 3.82
N LEU A 108 0.97 -2.49 4.07
CA LEU A 108 0.69 -1.43 5.03
C LEU A 108 -0.59 -0.65 4.65
N LEU A 109 -0.92 -0.56 3.35
CA LEU A 109 -2.15 0.07 2.87
C LEU A 109 -3.40 -0.73 3.22
N THR A 110 -3.27 -2.04 3.35
CA THR A 110 -4.41 -2.95 3.55
C THR A 110 -4.62 -3.28 5.02
N ARG A 111 -3.55 -3.41 5.80
CA ARG A 111 -3.58 -3.98 7.15
C ARG A 111 -3.64 -2.95 8.28
N ASN A 112 -2.80 -1.91 8.21
CA ASN A 112 -2.72 -0.80 9.18
C ASN A 112 -2.70 -1.25 10.67
N ARG A 113 -1.92 -2.28 11.01
CA ARG A 113 -1.70 -2.69 12.41
C ARG A 113 -0.59 -1.83 13.02
N ALA A 114 -0.69 -1.54 14.33
CA ALA A 114 0.35 -0.77 15.05
C ALA A 114 1.75 -1.41 14.91
N SER A 115 1.82 -2.75 14.99
CA SER A 115 3.06 -3.52 14.81
C SER A 115 3.70 -3.36 13.42
N ASP A 116 2.90 -3.11 12.39
CA ASP A 116 3.41 -2.93 11.02
C ASP A 116 4.29 -1.69 10.91
N TRP A 117 4.01 -0.67 11.72
CA TRP A 117 4.73 0.59 11.73
C TRP A 117 5.98 0.60 12.60
N GLU A 118 6.13 -0.35 13.53
CA GLU A 118 7.28 -0.41 14.45
C GLU A 118 8.60 -0.59 13.71
N ASN A 119 8.55 -1.25 12.55
CA ASN A 119 9.71 -1.54 11.72
C ASN A 119 10.12 -0.39 10.80
N TYR A 120 9.46 0.77 10.91
CA TYR A 120 9.73 1.92 10.05
C TYR A 120 9.93 3.20 10.84
N LYS A 121 10.89 4.00 10.40
CA LYS A 121 10.97 5.42 10.71
C LYS A 121 10.09 6.17 9.72
N VAL A 122 9.07 6.86 10.22
CA VAL A 122 8.11 7.61 9.39
C VAL A 122 8.41 9.09 9.49
N SER A 123 8.46 9.77 8.35
CA SER A 123 8.50 11.23 8.23
C SER A 123 7.38 11.71 7.33
N GLN A 124 6.96 12.98 7.50
CA GLN A 124 5.84 13.56 6.76
C GLN A 124 6.22 14.91 6.18
N GLN A 125 5.81 15.12 4.94
CA GLN A 125 5.86 16.42 4.28
C GLN A 125 4.54 16.64 3.52
N GLY A 126 3.65 17.45 4.09
CA GLY A 126 2.29 17.61 3.56
C GLY A 126 1.51 16.30 3.60
N ASP A 127 1.06 15.83 2.44
CA ASP A 127 0.34 14.57 2.28
C ASP A 127 1.24 13.38 1.94
N VAL A 128 2.55 13.59 1.85
CA VAL A 128 3.54 12.55 1.55
C VAL A 128 4.19 12.06 2.83
N PHE A 129 4.06 10.75 3.07
CA PHE A 129 4.71 10.02 4.15
C PHE A 129 5.86 9.18 3.59
N THR A 130 7.04 9.31 4.18
CA THR A 130 8.22 8.52 3.82
C THR A 130 8.51 7.54 4.94
N LEU A 131 8.57 6.25 4.59
CA LEU A 131 8.83 5.14 5.48
C LEU A 131 10.19 4.54 5.14
N VAL A 132 11.10 4.56 6.09
CA VAL A 132 12.44 3.96 5.98
C VAL A 132 12.52 2.82 6.96
N PRO A 133 12.88 1.58 6.53
CA PRO A 133 13.07 0.46 7.43
C PRO A 133 14.10 0.77 8.52
N THR A 134 13.85 0.33 9.75
CA THR A 134 14.77 0.54 10.89
C THR A 134 15.88 -0.52 10.97
N ALA A 135 15.64 -1.72 10.44
CA ALA A 135 16.63 -2.79 10.40
C ALA A 135 17.59 -2.59 9.23
N VAL A 136 18.90 -2.73 9.50
CA VAL A 136 20.00 -2.45 8.55
C VAL A 136 20.11 -3.53 7.47
N ASP A 137 19.70 -4.77 7.76
CA ASP A 137 19.89 -5.95 6.88
C ASP A 137 18.63 -6.36 6.13
N THR A 138 17.69 -5.43 5.93
CA THR A 138 16.49 -5.74 5.15
C THR A 138 16.70 -5.33 3.69
N ASN A 139 16.40 -6.23 2.76
CA ASN A 139 16.26 -5.89 1.33
C ASN A 139 15.06 -4.96 1.06
N LYS A 140 14.49 -4.37 2.12
CA LYS A 140 13.36 -3.45 2.04
C LYS A 140 13.86 -2.06 1.66
N GLY A 141 13.40 -1.58 0.54
CA GLY A 141 13.67 -0.22 0.08
C GLY A 141 12.90 0.86 0.86
N GLN A 142 13.07 2.10 0.45
CA GLN A 142 12.29 3.23 0.97
C GLN A 142 10.89 3.22 0.35
N PHE A 143 9.87 3.38 1.18
CA PHE A 143 8.48 3.50 0.75
C PHE A 143 7.98 4.93 0.94
N LYS A 144 7.35 5.49 -0.10
CA LYS A 144 6.66 6.78 -0.01
C LYS A 144 5.19 6.58 -0.33
N LEU A 145 4.33 7.10 0.53
CA LEU A 145 2.88 7.04 0.40
C LEU A 145 2.32 8.45 0.36
N GLU A 146 1.51 8.74 -0.64
CA GLU A 146 0.72 9.97 -0.71
C GLU A 146 -0.73 9.67 -0.35
N ILE A 147 -1.19 10.26 0.77
CA ILE A 147 -2.54 10.11 1.29
C ILE A 147 -3.04 11.46 1.80
N ASP A 148 -4.18 11.91 1.28
CA ASP A 148 -4.75 13.20 1.69
C ASP A 148 -5.43 13.15 3.07
N GLY A 149 -5.79 14.33 3.60
CA GLY A 149 -6.45 14.45 4.90
C GLY A 149 -7.87 13.85 4.97
N LYS A 150 -8.41 13.34 3.86
CA LYS A 150 -9.69 12.60 3.79
C LYS A 150 -9.50 11.08 3.72
N GLY A 151 -8.24 10.60 3.78
CA GLY A 151 -7.91 9.18 3.71
C GLY A 151 -7.83 8.63 2.28
N ALA A 152 -7.86 9.48 1.26
CA ALA A 152 -7.69 9.04 -0.13
C ALA A 152 -6.21 8.84 -0.44
N VAL A 153 -5.83 7.59 -0.70
CA VAL A 153 -4.49 7.24 -1.18
C VAL A 153 -4.37 7.67 -2.65
N LYS A 154 -3.45 8.59 -2.93
CA LYS A 154 -3.19 9.13 -4.28
C LYS A 154 -2.17 8.30 -5.05
N GLY A 155 -1.34 7.55 -4.34
CA GLY A 155 -0.32 6.71 -4.91
C GLY A 155 0.78 6.38 -3.92
N PHE A 156 1.74 5.60 -4.39
CA PHE A 156 2.93 5.28 -3.61
C PHE A 156 4.13 5.05 -4.53
N SER A 157 5.32 5.05 -3.94
CA SER A 157 6.53 4.60 -4.63
C SER A 157 7.41 3.78 -3.71
N VAL A 158 8.09 2.81 -4.31
CA VAL A 158 9.14 1.99 -3.67
C VAL A 158 10.44 2.35 -4.33
N ILE A 159 11.47 2.63 -3.53
CA ILE A 159 12.83 2.81 -3.99
C ILE A 159 13.63 1.65 -3.42
N GLU A 160 14.03 0.73 -4.28
CA GLU A 160 14.81 -0.45 -3.90
C GLU A 160 16.25 -0.08 -3.49
N GLN A 161 16.97 -1.02 -2.88
CA GLN A 161 18.37 -0.76 -2.45
C GLN A 161 19.31 -0.52 -3.62
N ASP A 162 19.06 -1.14 -4.77
CA ASP A 162 19.82 -0.93 -6.01
C ASP A 162 19.53 0.41 -6.68
N GLY A 163 18.56 1.18 -6.15
CA GLY A 163 18.14 2.48 -6.65
C GLY A 163 17.02 2.42 -7.69
N GLN A 164 16.55 1.24 -8.07
CA GLN A 164 15.35 1.14 -8.91
C GLN A 164 14.15 1.75 -8.19
N LYS A 165 13.29 2.43 -8.95
CA LYS A 165 12.11 3.11 -8.40
C LYS A 165 10.85 2.70 -9.13
N SER A 166 9.95 2.04 -8.40
CA SER A 166 8.56 1.81 -8.82
C SER A 166 7.67 2.93 -8.30
N THR A 167 6.87 3.51 -9.17
CA THR A 167 5.89 4.55 -8.81
C THR A 167 4.50 4.16 -9.29
N PHE A 168 3.53 4.19 -8.39
CA PHE A 168 2.12 3.93 -8.67
C PHE A 168 1.32 5.20 -8.39
N LYS A 169 0.51 5.63 -9.36
CA LYS A 169 -0.42 6.76 -9.21
C LYS A 169 -1.84 6.24 -9.33
N PHE A 170 -2.71 6.67 -8.41
CA PHE A 170 -4.11 6.27 -8.39
C PHE A 170 -5.01 7.37 -8.95
N ASN A 171 -5.90 6.96 -9.84
CA ASN A 171 -6.89 7.81 -10.49
C ASN A 171 -8.30 7.21 -10.27
N ASN A 172 -9.34 7.99 -10.52
CA ASN A 172 -10.74 7.53 -10.39
C ASN A 172 -11.05 6.89 -9.03
N ILE A 173 -10.45 7.43 -7.96
CA ILE A 173 -10.51 6.89 -6.60
C ILE A 173 -11.95 6.97 -6.09
N LYS A 174 -12.50 5.83 -5.64
CA LYS A 174 -13.79 5.72 -4.98
C LYS A 174 -13.57 5.25 -3.55
N LEU A 175 -13.85 6.12 -2.56
CA LEU A 175 -13.71 5.83 -1.13
C LEU A 175 -14.94 5.05 -0.63
N ALA A 176 -15.11 3.83 -1.14
CA ALA A 176 -16.17 2.92 -0.74
C ALA A 176 -15.57 1.51 -0.62
N LYS A 177 -15.93 0.79 0.44
CA LYS A 177 -15.51 -0.59 0.63
C LYS A 177 -16.07 -1.45 -0.50
N PRO A 178 -15.22 -2.11 -1.31
CA PRO A 178 -15.69 -3.06 -2.31
C PRO A 178 -16.40 -4.25 -1.64
N SER A 179 -17.29 -4.90 -2.37
CA SER A 179 -18.02 -6.08 -1.89
C SER A 179 -17.08 -7.28 -1.67
N ALA A 180 -17.43 -8.16 -0.72
CA ALA A 180 -16.56 -9.25 -0.29
C ALA A 180 -16.26 -10.28 -1.41
N ASP A 181 -17.18 -10.47 -2.35
CA ASP A 181 -17.02 -11.35 -3.50
C ASP A 181 -15.86 -10.95 -4.42
N ARG A 182 -15.42 -9.67 -4.37
CA ARG A 182 -14.26 -9.19 -5.13
C ARG A 182 -12.95 -9.81 -4.69
N PHE A 183 -12.88 -10.30 -3.47
CA PHE A 183 -11.66 -10.83 -2.84
C PHE A 183 -11.61 -12.35 -2.78
N THR A 184 -12.49 -13.02 -3.52
CA THR A 184 -12.43 -14.45 -3.76
C THR A 184 -11.75 -14.71 -5.10
N PHE A 185 -10.96 -15.80 -5.17
CA PHE A 185 -10.33 -16.24 -6.41
C PHE A 185 -10.77 -17.66 -6.76
N THR A 186 -11.32 -17.83 -7.95
CA THR A 186 -11.65 -19.13 -8.50
C THR A 186 -10.60 -19.49 -9.54
N ILE A 187 -9.88 -20.59 -9.32
CA ILE A 187 -8.86 -21.06 -10.24
C ILE A 187 -9.54 -21.47 -11.56
N PRO A 188 -9.11 -20.89 -12.70
CA PRO A 188 -9.67 -21.28 -14.00
C PRO A 188 -9.37 -22.75 -14.33
N GLU A 189 -10.23 -23.39 -15.13
CA GLU A 189 -10.03 -24.75 -15.57
C GLU A 189 -8.80 -24.88 -16.48
N GLY A 190 -7.99 -25.91 -16.26
CA GLY A 190 -6.79 -26.20 -17.06
C GLY A 190 -5.54 -25.43 -16.66
N VAL A 191 -5.62 -24.55 -15.66
CA VAL A 191 -4.49 -23.76 -15.17
C VAL A 191 -3.63 -24.57 -14.23
N GLU A 192 -2.30 -24.48 -14.35
CA GLU A 192 -1.34 -25.07 -13.43
C GLU A 192 -1.40 -24.38 -12.06
N VAL A 193 -1.37 -25.18 -10.99
CA VAL A 193 -1.41 -24.69 -9.62
C VAL A 193 -0.10 -24.97 -8.91
N ASP A 194 0.59 -23.92 -8.51
CA ASP A 194 1.79 -23.93 -7.70
C ASP A 194 1.48 -23.44 -6.27
N ASP A 195 1.20 -24.38 -5.35
CA ASP A 195 0.86 -24.05 -3.96
C ASP A 195 2.13 -24.01 -3.09
N GLN A 196 2.54 -22.80 -2.73
CA GLN A 196 3.74 -22.50 -1.92
C GLN A 196 3.42 -22.37 -0.41
N ARG A 197 2.25 -22.81 0.04
CA ARG A 197 1.83 -22.72 1.45
C ARG A 197 2.28 -23.90 2.31
N ASN A 198 3.17 -24.77 1.83
CA ASN A 198 3.67 -25.96 2.55
C ASN A 198 4.81 -25.61 3.50
#